data_b3a7f58714009f5e9c64a32a5b1f9fd5
#
_entry.id   b3a7f58714009f5e9c64a32a5b1f9fd5
#
_cell.length_a   1.000
_cell.length_b   1.000
_cell.length_c   1.000
_cell.angle_alpha   90.00
_cell.angle_beta   90.00
_cell.angle_gamma   90.00
#
_symmetry.space_group_name_H-M   'P 1'
#
loop_
_entity.id
_entity.type
_entity.pdbx_description
1 polymer ?
#
loop_
_entity_poly.entity_id
_entity_poly.type
_entity_poly.pdbx_seq_one_letter_code
_entity_poly.pdbx_strand_id
1 'polypeptide(L)'
;TALEGVITFRGNNYRDDPTYGTAGTVNEKKLELTWTKEIPGSIAKGNPSDGTWFGVGWTGQPLIVRWPESTRRIMNLYDEKKNKDGLVEIIYATENSYIYFLDLADGSSTRDRINGKWTYKGSGSLDPRGYPLLYVGAGDEGPNGPAENQIISLIDGRKLYSYGAKDEYSVRSFFGFDPATIVHAASDTVTYAS
;
A
#
# COMPACT_ATOMS: atom_id res chain seq x y z
N THR A 1 -2.43 4.75 20.54
CA THR A 1 -3.69 4.97 19.85
C THR A 1 -3.63 4.17 18.57
N ALA A 2 -4.62 3.34 18.31
CA ALA A 2 -4.67 2.57 17.06
C ALA A 2 -4.69 3.53 15.87
N LEU A 3 -4.04 3.14 14.78
CA LEU A 3 -4.01 3.93 13.55
C LEU A 3 -5.42 3.95 12.93
N GLU A 4 -5.91 5.15 12.61
CA GLU A 4 -7.24 5.32 12.02
C GLU A 4 -7.20 5.07 10.52
N GLY A 5 -7.98 4.12 10.03
CA GLY A 5 -8.08 3.85 8.58
C GLY A 5 -8.35 2.42 8.21
N VAL A 6 -8.30 2.16 6.91
CA VAL A 6 -8.25 0.83 6.30
C VAL A 6 -6.76 0.48 6.13
N ILE A 7 -6.15 -0.11 7.15
CA ILE A 7 -4.69 -0.25 7.27
C ILE A 7 -4.13 -1.57 6.73
N THR A 8 -4.98 -2.47 6.31
CA THR A 8 -4.65 -3.73 5.64
C THR A 8 -5.87 -4.22 4.87
N PHE A 9 -5.78 -5.36 4.20
CA PHE A 9 -6.91 -5.95 3.49
C PHE A 9 -8.12 -6.12 4.41
N ARG A 10 -9.29 -5.57 3.99
CA ARG A 10 -10.54 -5.53 4.76
C ARG A 10 -10.43 -4.82 6.11
N GLY A 11 -9.59 -3.78 6.18
CA GLY A 11 -9.58 -2.82 7.28
C GLY A 11 -8.51 -3.04 8.33
N ASN A 12 -8.52 -4.19 8.96
CA ASN A 12 -7.66 -4.52 10.08
C ASN A 12 -7.21 -5.99 10.06
N ASN A 13 -6.44 -6.42 11.06
CA ASN A 13 -5.93 -7.79 11.15
C ASN A 13 -7.03 -8.87 11.31
N TYR A 14 -8.21 -8.48 11.77
CA TYR A 14 -9.38 -9.38 11.88
C TYR A 14 -10.19 -9.43 10.58
N ARG A 15 -9.93 -8.52 9.64
CA ARG A 15 -10.57 -8.41 8.32
C ARG A 15 -12.08 -8.17 8.40
N ASP A 16 -12.53 -7.42 9.40
CA ASP A 16 -13.94 -7.21 9.74
C ASP A 16 -14.38 -5.74 9.69
N ASP A 17 -13.49 -4.81 9.31
CA ASP A 17 -13.79 -3.38 9.18
C ASP A 17 -13.28 -2.82 7.82
N PRO A 18 -13.92 -3.20 6.70
CA PRO A 18 -13.42 -2.87 5.35
C PRO A 18 -13.71 -1.46 4.89
N THR A 19 -14.37 -0.63 5.70
CA THR A 19 -14.85 0.69 5.32
C THR A 19 -14.10 1.80 6.05
N TYR A 20 -14.07 2.98 5.45
CA TYR A 20 -13.54 4.19 6.06
C TYR A 20 -14.61 5.26 6.13
N GLY A 21 -14.83 5.77 7.35
CA GLY A 21 -15.83 6.79 7.61
C GLY A 21 -17.27 6.28 7.54
N THR A 22 -18.20 7.19 7.70
CA THR A 22 -19.63 6.93 7.64
C THR A 22 -20.31 7.92 6.70
N ALA A 23 -21.23 7.44 5.88
CA ALA A 23 -22.12 8.32 5.16
C ALA A 23 -23.09 8.97 6.17
N GLY A 24 -23.15 10.29 6.18
CA GLY A 24 -24.18 11.01 6.92
C GLY A 24 -25.57 10.80 6.30
N THR A 25 -26.55 11.58 6.70
CA THR A 25 -27.87 11.54 6.09
C THR A 25 -27.79 11.93 4.62
N VAL A 26 -28.04 10.99 3.73
CA VAL A 26 -28.05 11.23 2.29
C VAL A 26 -29.46 11.66 1.87
N ASN A 27 -29.66 12.95 1.67
CA ASN A 27 -30.92 13.49 1.18
C ASN A 27 -31.09 13.25 -0.34
N GLU A 28 -30.01 13.32 -1.08
CA GLU A 28 -29.96 13.06 -2.52
C GLU A 28 -29.44 11.65 -2.75
N LYS A 29 -30.31 10.74 -3.17
CA LYS A 29 -29.97 9.33 -3.41
C LYS A 29 -29.18 9.16 -4.72
N LYS A 30 -28.06 9.86 -4.87
CA LYS A 30 -27.17 9.79 -6.03
C LYS A 30 -25.71 9.75 -5.62
N LEU A 31 -24.88 9.15 -6.47
CA LEU A 31 -23.42 9.18 -6.38
C LEU A 31 -22.91 10.17 -7.42
N GLU A 32 -21.90 10.95 -7.04
CA GLU A 32 -21.19 11.85 -7.93
C GLU A 32 -19.72 11.47 -7.99
N LEU A 33 -19.15 11.59 -9.18
CA LEU A 33 -17.72 11.40 -9.38
C LEU A 33 -16.99 12.64 -8.83
N THR A 34 -16.18 12.47 -7.79
CA THR A 34 -15.45 13.56 -7.16
C THR A 34 -14.13 13.82 -7.86
N TRP A 35 -13.38 12.78 -8.18
CA TRP A 35 -12.11 12.85 -8.91
C TRP A 35 -11.75 11.50 -9.52
N THR A 36 -10.79 11.53 -10.44
CA THR A 36 -10.17 10.34 -11.03
C THR A 36 -8.66 10.48 -11.02
N LYS A 37 -7.98 9.34 -10.93
CA LYS A 37 -6.53 9.26 -11.09
C LYS A 37 -6.20 8.24 -12.14
N GLU A 38 -5.56 8.68 -13.21
CA GLU A 38 -5.01 7.77 -14.19
C GLU A 38 -3.69 7.18 -13.68
N ILE A 39 -3.57 5.86 -13.72
CA ILE A 39 -2.37 5.12 -13.42
C ILE A 39 -1.90 4.47 -14.72
N PRO A 40 -0.74 4.89 -15.26
CA PRO A 40 -0.26 4.40 -16.55
C PRO A 40 0.11 2.92 -16.45
N GLY A 41 0.02 2.23 -17.57
CA GLY A 41 0.52 0.87 -17.72
C GLY A 41 2.04 0.80 -17.47
N SER A 42 2.51 -0.37 -17.12
CA SER A 42 3.94 -0.66 -16.97
C SER A 42 4.44 -1.48 -18.15
N ILE A 43 5.71 -1.25 -18.51
CA ILE A 43 6.48 -2.10 -19.39
C ILE A 43 7.30 -3.11 -18.56
N ALA A 44 6.91 -3.40 -17.34
CA ALA A 44 7.57 -4.41 -16.52
C ALA A 44 7.35 -5.78 -17.20
N LYS A 45 8.39 -6.23 -17.90
CA LYS A 45 8.41 -7.53 -18.57
C LYS A 45 8.78 -8.59 -17.54
N GLY A 46 7.79 -9.29 -17.02
CA GLY A 46 8.05 -10.60 -16.46
C GLY A 46 8.53 -11.54 -17.59
N ASN A 47 7.67 -11.85 -18.51
CA ASN A 47 7.97 -12.68 -19.67
C ASN A 47 7.63 -11.89 -20.94
N PRO A 48 8.51 -11.81 -21.94
CA PRO A 48 8.24 -11.14 -23.22
C PRO A 48 7.00 -11.65 -23.95
N SER A 49 6.56 -12.87 -23.68
CA SER A 49 5.35 -13.47 -24.25
C SER A 49 4.07 -13.02 -23.57
N ASP A 50 4.12 -12.46 -22.39
CA ASP A 50 2.94 -12.26 -21.54
C ASP A 50 2.35 -10.84 -21.64
N GLY A 51 3.01 -9.97 -22.39
CA GLY A 51 2.50 -8.63 -22.63
C GLY A 51 2.87 -7.62 -21.54
N THR A 52 2.13 -6.52 -21.51
CA THR A 52 2.34 -5.40 -20.59
C THR A 52 1.39 -5.52 -19.41
N TRP A 53 1.90 -5.47 -18.21
CA TRP A 53 1.08 -5.33 -17.00
C TRP A 53 0.45 -3.93 -16.94
N PHE A 54 -0.84 -3.88 -16.69
CA PHE A 54 -1.60 -2.63 -16.70
C PHE A 54 -1.81 -2.10 -15.28
N GLY A 55 -1.39 -0.90 -15.09
CA GLY A 55 -1.55 0.07 -14.04
C GLY A 55 -1.99 -0.39 -12.66
N VAL A 56 -3.22 -0.80 -12.52
CA VAL A 56 -3.87 -1.03 -11.21
C VAL A 56 -4.00 -2.51 -10.93
N GLY A 57 -3.49 -2.95 -9.78
CA GLY A 57 -3.70 -4.32 -9.31
C GLY A 57 -5.19 -4.59 -9.03
N TRP A 58 -5.71 -5.69 -9.53
CA TRP A 58 -7.13 -6.01 -9.44
C TRP A 58 -7.51 -6.91 -8.25
N THR A 59 -6.54 -7.48 -7.55
CA THR A 59 -6.77 -8.37 -6.39
C THR A 59 -6.66 -7.66 -5.06
N GLY A 60 -5.96 -6.51 -5.03
CA GLY A 60 -5.74 -5.72 -3.84
C GLY A 60 -6.72 -4.55 -3.70
N GLN A 61 -6.65 -3.91 -2.56
CA GLN A 61 -7.34 -2.67 -2.29
C GLN A 61 -6.35 -1.59 -1.83
N PRO A 62 -6.63 -0.31 -2.07
CA PRO A 62 -5.85 0.78 -1.49
C PRO A 62 -5.95 0.77 0.03
N LEU A 63 -4.89 1.21 0.70
CA LEU A 63 -4.94 1.57 2.11
C LEU A 63 -5.45 3.01 2.23
N ILE A 64 -6.17 3.29 3.30
CA ILE A 64 -6.67 4.63 3.63
C ILE A 64 -6.26 4.90 5.06
N VAL A 65 -5.57 6.02 5.30
CA VAL A 65 -5.03 6.30 6.62
C VAL A 65 -5.09 7.78 6.98
N ARG A 66 -5.49 8.06 8.20
CA ARG A 66 -5.32 9.36 8.85
C ARG A 66 -4.13 9.28 9.79
N TRP A 67 -3.01 9.82 9.36
CA TRP A 67 -1.81 9.85 10.18
C TRP A 67 -1.95 10.83 11.34
N PRO A 68 -1.47 10.48 12.56
CA PRO A 68 -1.29 11.46 13.62
C PRO A 68 -0.42 12.63 13.15
N GLU A 69 -0.70 13.83 13.62
CA GLU A 69 0.05 15.02 13.22
C GLU A 69 1.57 14.88 13.49
N SER A 70 1.93 14.33 14.63
CA SER A 70 3.33 14.06 14.97
C SER A 70 4.03 13.14 13.98
N THR A 71 3.31 12.14 13.45
CA THR A 71 3.83 11.24 12.41
C THR A 71 3.94 11.96 11.07
N ARG A 72 2.91 12.75 10.67
CA ARG A 72 2.96 13.51 9.42
C ARG A 72 4.14 14.46 9.34
N ARG A 73 4.51 15.08 10.46
CA ARG A 73 5.62 16.04 10.52
C ARG A 73 6.98 15.44 10.17
N ILE A 74 7.21 14.17 10.47
CA ILE A 74 8.48 13.47 10.19
C ILE A 74 8.49 12.74 8.85
N MET A 75 7.35 12.62 8.19
CA MET A 75 7.24 11.96 6.89
C MET A 75 7.64 12.91 5.74
N ASN A 76 8.02 12.35 4.60
CA ASN A 76 8.39 13.09 3.39
C ASN A 76 7.20 13.58 2.57
N LEU A 77 6.09 13.92 3.22
CA LEU A 77 4.95 14.57 2.57
C LEU A 77 5.37 15.95 2.01
N TYR A 78 4.70 16.41 0.97
CA TYR A 78 4.82 17.80 0.53
C TYR A 78 4.37 18.75 1.65
N ASP A 79 4.97 19.92 1.72
CA ASP A 79 4.74 20.85 2.85
C ASP A 79 3.27 21.26 3.00
N GLU A 80 2.57 21.50 1.90
CA GLU A 80 1.14 21.78 1.91
C GLU A 80 0.30 20.62 2.43
N LYS A 81 0.77 19.39 2.23
CA LYS A 81 0.09 18.18 2.73
C LYS A 81 0.40 17.91 4.19
N LYS A 82 1.63 18.20 4.65
CA LYS A 82 1.95 18.13 6.08
C LYS A 82 1.04 19.02 6.92
N ASN A 83 0.75 20.20 6.41
CA ASN A 83 0.00 21.23 7.11
C ASN A 83 -1.52 21.16 6.84
N LYS A 84 -1.98 20.28 5.96
CA LYS A 84 -3.40 20.14 5.65
C LYS A 84 -4.16 19.52 6.82
N ASP A 85 -5.12 20.25 7.36
CA ASP A 85 -6.02 19.74 8.38
C ASP A 85 -6.87 18.60 7.80
N GLY A 86 -7.02 17.54 8.60
CA GLY A 86 -7.84 16.40 8.22
C GLY A 86 -7.32 15.60 7.04
N LEU A 87 -6.05 15.72 6.65
CA LEU A 87 -5.47 14.92 5.58
C LEU A 87 -5.71 13.43 5.82
N VAL A 88 -6.30 12.80 4.83
CA VAL A 88 -6.43 11.33 4.74
C VAL A 88 -5.66 10.89 3.51
N GLU A 89 -4.69 10.01 3.70
CA GLU A 89 -3.83 9.52 2.63
C GLU A 89 -4.31 8.18 2.12
N ILE A 90 -4.37 8.04 0.80
CA ILE A 90 -4.51 6.75 0.11
C ILE A 90 -3.11 6.28 -0.23
N ILE A 91 -2.80 5.02 0.09
CA ILE A 91 -1.55 4.36 -0.29
C ILE A 91 -1.89 3.16 -1.16
N TYR A 92 -1.39 3.15 -2.38
CA TYR A 92 -1.74 2.12 -3.34
C TYR A 92 -0.51 1.62 -4.11
N ALA A 93 -0.11 0.39 -3.83
CA ALA A 93 0.89 -0.33 -4.58
C ALA A 93 0.23 -0.99 -5.80
N THR A 94 0.82 -0.84 -6.97
CA THR A 94 0.19 -1.17 -8.25
C THR A 94 1.06 -2.05 -9.15
N GLU A 95 0.44 -2.67 -10.14
CA GLU A 95 1.13 -3.57 -11.09
C GLU A 95 2.19 -2.86 -11.92
N ASN A 96 2.15 -1.55 -12.06
CA ASN A 96 3.20 -0.80 -12.76
C ASN A 96 4.47 -0.58 -11.92
N SER A 97 4.64 -1.31 -10.82
CA SER A 97 5.81 -1.27 -9.92
C SER A 97 5.93 0.00 -9.07
N TYR A 98 4.93 0.86 -9.07
CA TYR A 98 4.93 2.06 -8.24
C TYR A 98 3.95 1.95 -7.07
N ILE A 99 4.31 2.63 -5.99
CA ILE A 99 3.44 2.87 -4.85
C ILE A 99 3.02 4.33 -4.91
N TYR A 100 1.73 4.58 -5.04
CA TYR A 100 1.14 5.91 -5.12
C TYR A 100 0.63 6.36 -3.76
N PHE A 101 0.72 7.67 -3.54
CA PHE A 101 0.28 8.33 -2.31
C PHE A 101 -0.61 9.50 -2.70
N LEU A 102 -1.89 9.42 -2.38
CA LEU A 102 -2.88 10.37 -2.86
C LEU A 102 -3.69 10.93 -1.68
N ASP A 103 -4.10 12.17 -1.81
CA ASP A 103 -5.08 12.77 -0.91
C ASP A 103 -6.48 12.24 -1.23
N LEU A 104 -7.17 11.67 -0.26
CA LEU A 104 -8.52 11.13 -0.44
C LEU A 104 -9.51 12.19 -0.93
N ALA A 105 -9.30 13.46 -0.57
CA ALA A 105 -10.24 14.53 -0.88
C ALA A 105 -10.25 14.91 -2.38
N ASP A 106 -9.10 14.82 -3.05
CA ASP A 106 -8.94 15.40 -4.40
C ASP A 106 -8.07 14.57 -5.36
N GLY A 107 -7.51 13.46 -4.92
CA GLY A 107 -6.66 12.59 -5.73
C GLY A 107 -5.28 13.17 -6.06
N SER A 108 -4.92 14.34 -5.51
CA SER A 108 -3.58 14.91 -5.69
C SER A 108 -2.54 14.11 -4.92
N SER A 109 -1.30 14.11 -5.43
CA SER A 109 -0.21 13.40 -4.75
C SER A 109 0.13 14.07 -3.41
N THR A 110 0.33 13.25 -2.38
CA THR A 110 0.75 13.72 -1.05
C THR A 110 2.27 13.77 -0.91
N ARG A 111 2.95 12.99 -1.72
CA ARG A 111 4.42 12.86 -1.84
C ARG A 111 4.77 12.22 -3.17
N ASP A 112 6.06 12.10 -3.47
CA ASP A 112 6.53 11.37 -4.62
C ASP A 112 6.19 9.88 -4.52
N ARG A 113 5.80 9.28 -5.63
CA ARG A 113 5.59 7.84 -5.73
C ARG A 113 6.92 7.08 -5.55
N ILE A 114 6.86 5.91 -4.93
CA ILE A 114 8.02 5.04 -4.75
C ILE A 114 8.05 4.01 -5.89
N ASN A 115 9.20 3.84 -6.53
CA ASN A 115 9.44 2.73 -7.44
C ASN A 115 9.92 1.52 -6.62
N GLY A 116 9.05 0.57 -6.40
CA GLY A 116 9.33 -0.65 -5.64
C GLY A 116 10.01 -1.73 -6.44
N LYS A 117 10.10 -1.57 -7.77
CA LYS A 117 10.76 -2.48 -8.73
C LYS A 117 10.07 -3.81 -9.00
N TRP A 118 9.03 -4.14 -8.30
CA TRP A 118 8.20 -5.33 -8.51
C TRP A 118 6.77 -4.96 -8.83
N THR A 119 6.06 -5.87 -9.46
CA THR A 119 4.62 -5.79 -9.67
C THR A 119 3.89 -6.07 -8.36
N TYR A 120 2.99 -5.20 -7.97
CA TYR A 120 2.16 -5.37 -6.78
C TYR A 120 0.72 -5.67 -7.18
N LYS A 121 0.19 -6.80 -6.71
CA LYS A 121 -1.18 -7.23 -7.00
C LYS A 121 -2.07 -7.19 -5.77
N GLY A 122 -1.48 -7.41 -4.60
CA GLY A 122 -2.19 -7.49 -3.32
C GLY A 122 -2.28 -6.16 -2.58
N SER A 123 -3.01 -6.18 -1.48
CA SER A 123 -3.05 -5.04 -0.55
C SER A 123 -1.77 -4.99 0.27
N GLY A 124 -1.25 -3.78 0.49
CA GLY A 124 -0.25 -3.55 1.52
C GLY A 124 -0.83 -3.64 2.93
N SER A 125 0.03 -3.40 3.91
CA SER A 125 -0.36 -3.24 5.32
C SER A 125 0.46 -2.14 5.98
N LEU A 126 -0.16 -1.41 6.89
CA LEU A 126 0.50 -0.42 7.74
C LEU A 126 0.69 -0.99 9.14
N ASP A 127 1.64 -0.45 9.87
CA ASP A 127 1.85 -0.82 11.27
C ASP A 127 0.68 -0.30 12.13
N PRO A 128 -0.07 -1.17 12.80
CA PRO A 128 -1.25 -0.78 13.57
C PRO A 128 -0.91 0.12 14.79
N ARG A 129 0.36 0.17 15.19
CA ARG A 129 0.84 1.06 16.26
C ARG A 129 1.00 2.50 15.81
N GLY A 130 0.89 2.78 14.50
CA GLY A 130 1.05 4.11 13.92
C GLY A 130 2.47 4.46 13.52
N TYR A 131 3.38 3.50 13.52
CA TYR A 131 4.69 3.70 12.90
C TYR A 131 4.52 3.88 11.38
N PRO A 132 5.24 4.82 10.77
CA PRO A 132 5.14 5.07 9.33
C PRO A 132 5.91 4.01 8.53
N LEU A 133 5.41 2.78 8.60
CA LEU A 133 5.94 1.59 7.93
C LEU A 133 4.87 1.00 7.01
N LEU A 134 5.28 0.71 5.78
CA LEU A 134 4.48 -0.02 4.80
C LEU A 134 5.09 -1.40 4.57
N TYR A 135 4.27 -2.41 4.70
CA TYR A 135 4.56 -3.80 4.35
C TYR A 135 3.86 -4.12 3.05
N VAL A 136 4.59 -4.53 2.03
CA VAL A 136 4.01 -4.79 0.72
C VAL A 136 4.71 -5.94 0.01
N GLY A 137 3.94 -6.88 -0.49
CA GLY A 137 4.45 -8.06 -1.18
C GLY A 137 4.45 -7.89 -2.70
N ALA A 138 5.50 -8.39 -3.34
CA ALA A 138 5.56 -8.52 -4.78
C ALA A 138 4.63 -9.62 -5.26
N GLY A 139 3.77 -9.34 -6.23
CA GLY A 139 2.83 -10.30 -6.78
C GLY A 139 3.43 -11.26 -7.81
N ASP A 140 4.65 -10.98 -8.25
CA ASP A 140 5.34 -11.80 -9.23
C ASP A 140 6.84 -11.56 -9.19
N GLU A 141 7.63 -12.53 -9.68
CA GLU A 141 9.04 -12.30 -9.96
C GLU A 141 9.19 -11.33 -11.14
N GLY A 142 10.24 -10.60 -11.14
CA GLY A 142 10.52 -9.63 -12.19
C GLY A 142 11.99 -9.65 -12.61
N PRO A 143 12.38 -8.70 -13.47
CA PRO A 143 13.77 -8.57 -13.92
C PRO A 143 14.75 -8.32 -12.76
N ASN A 144 14.25 -8.00 -11.58
CA ASN A 144 15.04 -7.74 -10.37
C ASN A 144 15.24 -8.99 -9.50
N GLY A 145 14.76 -10.14 -9.93
CA GLY A 145 14.91 -11.43 -9.26
C GLY A 145 13.63 -11.95 -8.62
N PRO A 146 13.76 -12.90 -7.68
CA PRO A 146 12.63 -13.52 -7.00
C PRO A 146 11.75 -12.51 -6.27
N ALA A 147 10.45 -12.80 -6.20
CA ALA A 147 9.51 -11.98 -5.45
C ALA A 147 9.91 -11.86 -3.98
N GLU A 148 9.66 -10.70 -3.42
CA GLU A 148 9.95 -10.38 -2.03
C GLU A 148 8.80 -9.63 -1.36
N ASN A 149 8.65 -9.79 -0.07
CA ASN A 149 7.86 -8.88 0.73
C ASN A 149 8.78 -7.78 1.26
N GLN A 150 8.36 -6.54 1.16
CA GLN A 150 9.17 -5.37 1.46
C GLN A 150 8.65 -4.64 2.69
N ILE A 151 9.57 -4.13 3.51
CA ILE A 151 9.29 -3.17 4.56
C ILE A 151 9.86 -1.82 4.14
N ILE A 152 8.97 -0.85 3.95
CA ILE A 152 9.31 0.47 3.43
C ILE A 152 9.05 1.53 4.52
N SER A 153 10.04 2.37 4.75
CA SER A 153 9.90 3.57 5.57
C SER A 153 9.07 4.61 4.84
N LEU A 154 8.00 5.07 5.45
CA LEU A 154 7.21 6.19 4.95
C LEU A 154 7.72 7.55 5.46
N ILE A 155 8.83 7.58 6.19
CA ILE A 155 9.54 8.82 6.55
C ILE A 155 10.29 9.36 5.34
N ASP A 156 10.97 8.47 4.60
CA ASP A 156 11.88 8.84 3.52
C ASP A 156 11.76 7.99 2.24
N GLY A 157 10.85 7.04 2.22
CA GLY A 157 10.58 6.18 1.07
C GLY A 157 11.59 5.04 0.86
N ARG A 158 12.52 4.82 1.79
CA ARG A 158 13.53 3.77 1.65
C ARG A 158 12.99 2.39 2.00
N LYS A 159 13.41 1.37 1.24
CA LYS A 159 13.27 -0.02 1.63
C LYS A 159 14.21 -0.31 2.81
N LEU A 160 13.65 -0.64 3.96
CA LEU A 160 14.40 -0.98 5.17
C LEU A 160 14.84 -2.43 5.19
N TYR A 161 13.94 -3.32 4.76
CA TYR A 161 14.16 -4.75 4.77
C TYR A 161 13.34 -5.43 3.68
N SER A 162 13.75 -6.62 3.28
CA SER A 162 12.95 -7.51 2.44
C SER A 162 13.20 -8.96 2.83
N TYR A 163 12.18 -9.77 2.66
CA TYR A 163 12.21 -11.20 2.89
C TYR A 163 11.35 -11.92 1.85
N GLY A 164 11.63 -13.18 1.58
CA GLY A 164 10.86 -13.95 0.61
C GLY A 164 11.60 -15.13 -0.01
N ALA A 165 11.31 -15.38 -1.29
CA ALA A 165 11.74 -16.60 -1.99
C ALA A 165 13.26 -16.84 -2.03
N LYS A 166 14.08 -15.80 -1.85
CA LYS A 166 15.56 -15.91 -1.80
C LYS A 166 16.14 -16.25 -0.43
N ASP A 167 15.30 -16.26 0.62
CA ASP A 167 15.76 -16.52 1.97
C ASP A 167 15.90 -18.03 2.20
N GLU A 168 16.90 -18.44 2.97
CA GLU A 168 17.17 -19.86 3.31
C GLU A 168 15.99 -20.54 4.00
N TYR A 169 15.13 -19.77 4.67
CA TYR A 169 13.94 -20.27 5.36
C TYR A 169 12.75 -20.47 4.42
N SER A 170 12.84 -20.02 3.18
CA SER A 170 11.77 -20.18 2.21
C SER A 170 11.68 -21.62 1.75
N VAL A 171 10.61 -22.29 2.18
CA VAL A 171 10.38 -23.73 1.87
C VAL A 171 9.94 -23.91 0.42
N ARG A 172 9.55 -22.84 -0.25
CA ARG A 172 9.05 -22.86 -1.62
C ARG A 172 9.76 -21.83 -2.48
N SER A 173 10.07 -22.22 -3.68
CA SER A 173 10.57 -21.33 -4.73
C SER A 173 9.42 -20.64 -5.51
N PHE A 174 8.21 -20.62 -4.98
CA PHE A 174 7.07 -20.00 -5.64
C PHE A 174 7.06 -18.48 -5.41
N PHE A 175 6.64 -17.72 -6.41
CA PHE A 175 7.05 -16.39 -6.72
C PHE A 175 5.92 -15.36 -6.56
N GLY A 176 5.25 -15.30 -5.41
CA GLY A 176 4.27 -14.26 -5.20
C GLY A 176 3.92 -14.05 -3.73
N PHE A 177 3.83 -12.81 -3.32
CA PHE A 177 3.40 -12.37 -1.99
C PHE A 177 2.17 -11.47 -2.12
N ASP A 178 1.11 -12.00 -2.75
CA ASP A 178 -0.14 -11.27 -2.96
C ASP A 178 -0.93 -10.99 -1.67
N PRO A 179 -0.94 -11.91 -0.67
CA PRO A 179 -1.70 -11.66 0.55
C PRO A 179 -1.16 -10.48 1.35
N ALA A 180 -2.07 -9.69 1.91
CA ALA A 180 -1.71 -8.62 2.82
C ALA A 180 -1.03 -9.18 4.07
N THR A 181 0.11 -8.61 4.41
CA THR A 181 0.87 -8.92 5.62
C THR A 181 0.05 -8.63 6.87
N ILE A 182 0.12 -9.50 7.87
CA ILE A 182 -0.46 -9.27 9.20
C ILE A 182 0.65 -8.82 10.14
N VAL A 183 0.51 -7.62 10.70
CA VAL A 183 1.43 -7.05 11.67
C VAL A 183 0.82 -7.19 13.06
N HIS A 184 1.37 -8.09 13.88
CA HIS A 184 0.88 -8.33 15.23
C HIS A 184 1.66 -7.49 16.25
N ALA A 185 1.05 -6.37 16.67
CA ALA A 185 1.69 -5.36 17.52
C ALA A 185 2.16 -5.89 18.89
N ALA A 186 1.39 -6.79 19.50
CA ALA A 186 1.68 -7.26 20.87
C ALA A 186 2.91 -8.18 20.95
N SER A 187 3.17 -8.98 19.92
CA SER A 187 4.33 -9.88 19.86
C SER A 187 5.46 -9.34 18.96
N ASP A 188 5.29 -8.17 18.36
CA ASP A 188 6.23 -7.59 17.40
C ASP A 188 6.60 -8.55 16.24
N THR A 189 5.58 -9.26 15.75
CA THR A 189 5.76 -10.25 14.69
C THR A 189 5.02 -9.84 13.42
N VAL A 190 5.55 -10.33 12.30
CA VAL A 190 4.97 -10.16 10.98
C VAL A 190 4.66 -11.54 10.41
N THR A 191 3.41 -11.74 9.97
CA THR A 191 2.97 -12.96 9.31
C THR A 191 2.60 -12.64 7.88
N TYR A 192 3.08 -13.43 6.95
CA TYR A 192 2.78 -13.33 5.53
C TYR A 192 2.61 -14.72 4.92
N ALA A 193 1.95 -14.77 3.78
CA ALA A 193 1.83 -15.99 2.98
C ALA A 193 2.44 -15.78 1.59
N SER A 194 2.89 -16.86 0.99
CA SER A 194 3.42 -16.94 -0.37
C SER A 194 2.76 -18.09 -1.13
#